data_6f94071bdf762d55d4449ec5f95864d2
#
_entry.id   6f94071bdf762d55d4449ec5f95864d2
#
_cell.length_a   1.000
_cell.length_b   1.000
_cell.length_c   1.000
_cell.angle_alpha   90.00
_cell.angle_beta   90.00
_cell.angle_gamma   90.00
#
_symmetry.space_group_name_H-M   'P 1'
#
loop_
_entity.id
_entity.type
_entity.pdbx_description
1 polymer ?
#
loop_
_entity_poly.entity_id
_entity_poly.type
_entity_poly.pdbx_seq_one_letter_code
_entity_poly.pdbx_strand_id
1 'polypeptide(L)'
;VHPHPLLAPDANEGYGRLRGAFEEAAKRIEESGADLLVIYSTTWPSIIGHQMQADPNPVWNLVDHDFHDLGTMHYDFRIDADFAHAWRDAAEKRGLSARTVAYEGFPIDVGSVVALSLLNPGNRLPAAIVSSNVYANRAETTVLAKACMDAAKGRKIAVVAAMSLSNRMFTQRIDPKEDRIHSLKDDEWNRKILEFLGDGRLEDVGQLSRTIHNQIRVQKVVAFKPMWFLSAMNDHRNDLTGEVLAYEALHGAGGAVVHLDPASNGKGDKEYDEENVEVFGGDRGVLDAVDDGGDQPEHRPDVAHSGPALWDPVERDDAVNSEAAPKPVGAYPHARRVGDMLYLSGVGPRQPGTNAIPGGPIHDEAGAPLDYDIRAQTHAVVANVERVLHEAGGRLEDIVDVTTFLVDMERDFAGYNEVWAETLGKVGPTRTTLAIRSLPTPIAVEMKVIAHLPQ
;
A
#
# COMPACT_ATOMS: atom_id res chain seq x y z
N VAL A 1 3.87 -15.56 -6.44
CA VAL A 1 4.53 -16.88 -6.58
C VAL A 1 4.14 -17.46 -7.93
N HIS A 2 5.14 -17.89 -8.71
CA HIS A 2 4.97 -18.42 -10.06
C HIS A 2 5.21 -19.94 -10.10
N PRO A 3 4.63 -20.68 -11.05
CA PRO A 3 4.77 -22.13 -11.11
C PRO A 3 6.13 -22.63 -11.63
N HIS A 4 6.98 -21.77 -12.19
CA HIS A 4 8.25 -22.15 -12.82
C HIS A 4 9.19 -22.98 -11.95
N PRO A 5 9.45 -22.63 -10.66
CA PRO A 5 10.32 -23.46 -9.81
C PRO A 5 9.74 -24.83 -9.50
N LEU A 6 8.41 -24.99 -9.61
CA LEU A 6 7.74 -26.26 -9.38
C LEU A 6 7.71 -27.12 -10.64
N LEU A 7 7.32 -26.54 -11.79
CA LEU A 7 7.02 -27.29 -13.02
C LEU A 7 8.17 -27.34 -14.02
N ALA A 8 9.05 -26.35 -14.02
CA ALA A 8 10.14 -26.23 -15.00
C ALA A 8 11.48 -25.80 -14.39
N PRO A 9 11.95 -26.42 -13.29
CA PRO A 9 13.19 -26.00 -12.64
C PRO A 9 14.42 -26.09 -13.53
N ASP A 10 14.42 -27.04 -14.48
CA ASP A 10 15.56 -27.28 -15.38
C ASP A 10 15.57 -26.37 -16.64
N ALA A 11 14.50 -25.59 -16.84
CA ALA A 11 14.40 -24.71 -18.01
C ALA A 11 15.33 -23.50 -17.93
N ASN A 12 15.71 -23.09 -16.73
CA ASN A 12 16.61 -21.99 -16.43
C ASN A 12 17.34 -22.27 -15.11
N GLU A 13 18.64 -21.94 -15.03
CA GLU A 13 19.42 -22.14 -13.80
C GLU A 13 18.85 -21.37 -12.60
N GLY A 14 18.27 -20.19 -12.82
CA GLY A 14 17.61 -19.39 -11.77
C GLY A 14 16.38 -20.09 -11.20
N TYR A 15 15.59 -20.76 -12.04
CA TYR A 15 14.44 -21.55 -11.59
C TYR A 15 14.89 -22.72 -10.72
N GLY A 16 16.00 -23.36 -11.11
CA GLY A 16 16.65 -24.42 -10.32
C GLY A 16 17.16 -23.91 -8.96
N ARG A 17 17.78 -22.72 -8.94
CA ARG A 17 18.24 -22.09 -7.66
C ARG A 17 17.06 -21.77 -6.75
N LEU A 18 15.96 -21.23 -7.28
CA LEU A 18 14.74 -21.01 -6.50
C LEU A 18 14.17 -22.32 -5.97
N ARG A 19 14.15 -23.39 -6.78
CA ARG A 19 13.71 -24.72 -6.35
C ARG A 19 14.54 -25.23 -5.17
N GLY A 20 15.88 -25.15 -5.26
CA GLY A 20 16.77 -25.51 -4.17
C GLY A 20 16.59 -24.67 -2.91
N ALA A 21 16.31 -23.37 -3.06
CA ALA A 21 16.00 -22.49 -1.95
C ALA A 21 14.68 -22.85 -1.24
N PHE A 22 13.66 -23.27 -1.99
CA PHE A 22 12.42 -23.80 -1.40
C PHE A 22 12.67 -25.12 -0.64
N GLU A 23 13.52 -26.00 -1.15
CA GLU A 23 13.89 -27.26 -0.47
C GLU A 23 14.63 -27.00 0.82
N GLU A 24 15.55 -26.01 0.85
CA GLU A 24 16.22 -25.57 2.07
C GLU A 24 15.21 -24.95 3.06
N ALA A 25 14.31 -24.09 2.60
CA ALA A 25 13.27 -23.51 3.45
C ALA A 25 12.35 -24.60 4.04
N ALA A 26 11.96 -25.61 3.24
CA ALA A 26 11.17 -26.76 3.70
C ALA A 26 11.86 -27.53 4.82
N LYS A 27 13.17 -27.75 4.70
CA LYS A 27 13.99 -28.39 5.73
C LYS A 27 14.02 -27.58 7.02
N ARG A 28 14.19 -26.25 6.93
CA ARG A 28 14.17 -25.35 8.10
C ARG A 28 12.81 -25.33 8.79
N ILE A 29 11.71 -25.36 8.04
CA ILE A 29 10.36 -25.51 8.60
C ILE A 29 10.24 -26.81 9.40
N GLU A 30 10.74 -27.93 8.88
CA GLU A 30 10.76 -29.22 9.60
C GLU A 30 11.61 -29.15 10.86
N GLU A 31 12.83 -28.64 10.77
CA GLU A 31 13.76 -28.47 11.89
C GLU A 31 13.21 -27.51 12.96
N SER A 32 12.39 -26.54 12.58
CA SER A 32 11.74 -25.64 13.52
C SER A 32 10.81 -26.37 14.49
N GLY A 33 10.28 -27.53 14.13
CA GLY A 33 9.28 -28.26 14.89
C GLY A 33 7.90 -27.60 14.87
N ALA A 34 7.59 -26.84 13.81
CA ALA A 34 6.25 -26.32 13.59
C ALA A 34 5.24 -27.45 13.43
N ASP A 35 4.01 -27.25 13.90
CA ASP A 35 2.91 -28.22 13.78
C ASP A 35 1.79 -27.74 12.82
N LEU A 36 1.94 -26.56 12.26
CA LEU A 36 1.00 -25.94 11.31
C LEU A 36 1.76 -25.01 10.38
N LEU A 37 1.39 -25.02 9.08
CA LEU A 37 1.87 -24.09 8.08
C LEU A 37 0.76 -23.08 7.72
N VAL A 38 0.94 -21.81 8.07
CA VAL A 38 -0.01 -20.73 7.77
C VAL A 38 0.43 -20.01 6.51
N ILE A 39 -0.45 -19.86 5.51
CA ILE A 39 -0.17 -19.17 4.25
C ILE A 39 -1.08 -17.98 4.10
N TYR A 40 -0.49 -16.79 3.96
CA TYR A 40 -1.17 -15.61 3.46
C TYR A 40 -0.89 -15.50 1.96
N SER A 41 -1.93 -15.66 1.11
CA SER A 41 -1.76 -15.71 -0.34
C SER A 41 -2.32 -14.48 -1.04
N THR A 42 -1.47 -13.81 -1.83
CA THR A 42 -1.87 -12.70 -2.69
C THR A 42 -2.52 -13.14 -4.00
N THR A 43 -2.42 -14.40 -4.35
CA THR A 43 -3.07 -14.97 -5.54
C THR A 43 -4.48 -15.50 -5.28
N TRP A 44 -4.93 -15.43 -4.03
CA TRP A 44 -6.33 -15.61 -3.66
C TRP A 44 -6.95 -14.28 -3.19
N PRO A 45 -7.37 -13.38 -4.13
CA PRO A 45 -8.02 -12.14 -3.74
C PRO A 45 -9.45 -12.38 -3.27
N SER A 46 -9.88 -11.68 -2.22
CA SER A 46 -11.28 -11.65 -1.78
C SER A 46 -11.79 -10.21 -1.72
N ILE A 47 -13.10 -10.02 -1.92
CA ILE A 47 -13.77 -8.73 -1.89
C ILE A 47 -14.78 -8.61 -0.74
N ILE A 48 -15.22 -9.74 -0.19
CA ILE A 48 -16.18 -9.80 0.90
C ILE A 48 -15.49 -10.40 2.12
N GLY A 49 -14.88 -9.56 2.92
CA GLY A 49 -14.14 -9.95 4.11
C GLY A 49 -12.92 -10.83 3.84
N HIS A 50 -12.34 -11.33 4.90
CA HIS A 50 -11.24 -12.30 4.84
C HIS A 50 -11.80 -13.72 4.72
N GLN A 51 -11.18 -14.55 3.90
CA GLN A 51 -11.64 -15.92 3.67
C GLN A 51 -10.55 -16.92 4.05
N MET A 52 -10.88 -17.92 4.85
CA MET A 52 -10.01 -19.01 5.25
C MET A 52 -10.46 -20.30 4.61
N GLN A 53 -9.53 -21.04 3.98
CA GLN A 53 -9.81 -22.36 3.44
C GLN A 53 -10.09 -23.34 4.57
N ALA A 54 -11.23 -24.06 4.49
CA ALA A 54 -11.68 -25.01 5.48
C ALA A 54 -12.17 -26.34 4.89
N ASP A 55 -11.94 -26.61 3.59
CA ASP A 55 -12.06 -27.97 3.08
C ASP A 55 -10.85 -28.77 3.63
N PRO A 56 -11.07 -29.82 4.43
CA PRO A 56 -9.99 -30.53 5.11
C PRO A 56 -9.05 -31.25 4.16
N ASN A 57 -9.53 -31.67 2.98
CA ASN A 57 -8.74 -32.46 2.03
C ASN A 57 -9.02 -32.01 0.58
N PRO A 58 -8.63 -30.81 0.19
CA PRO A 58 -8.85 -30.33 -1.17
C PRO A 58 -7.92 -31.07 -2.15
N VAL A 59 -8.51 -31.70 -3.13
CA VAL A 59 -7.80 -32.45 -4.20
C VAL A 59 -8.21 -31.89 -5.55
N TRP A 60 -7.24 -31.49 -6.38
CA TRP A 60 -7.51 -30.94 -7.71
C TRP A 60 -6.30 -31.03 -8.64
N ASN A 61 -6.57 -30.74 -9.91
CA ASN A 61 -5.55 -30.53 -10.93
C ASN A 61 -5.62 -29.07 -11.38
N LEU A 62 -4.69 -28.24 -10.93
CA LEU A 62 -4.62 -26.82 -11.26
C LEU A 62 -3.74 -26.60 -12.49
N VAL A 63 -4.23 -25.80 -13.44
CA VAL A 63 -3.44 -25.25 -14.53
C VAL A 63 -3.38 -23.73 -14.35
N ASP A 64 -2.18 -23.17 -14.36
CA ASP A 64 -2.01 -21.72 -14.27
C ASP A 64 -2.52 -21.07 -15.57
N HIS A 65 -3.33 -20.03 -15.46
CA HIS A 65 -3.97 -19.41 -16.62
C HIS A 65 -2.98 -18.61 -17.50
N ASP A 66 -1.92 -18.07 -16.92
CA ASP A 66 -0.88 -17.33 -17.64
C ASP A 66 0.21 -18.28 -18.18
N PHE A 67 0.49 -19.37 -17.47
CA PHE A 67 1.56 -20.33 -17.77
C PHE A 67 1.04 -21.76 -17.99
N HIS A 68 -0.08 -21.87 -18.70
CA HIS A 68 -0.75 -23.17 -18.96
C HIS A 68 0.12 -24.18 -19.74
N ASP A 69 1.09 -23.70 -20.50
CA ASP A 69 2.05 -24.52 -21.24
C ASP A 69 3.10 -25.18 -20.33
N LEU A 70 3.29 -24.75 -19.09
CA LEU A 70 4.16 -25.44 -18.14
C LEU A 70 3.54 -26.76 -17.63
N GLY A 71 2.23 -26.95 -17.82
CA GLY A 71 1.53 -28.18 -17.45
C GLY A 71 0.60 -28.03 -16.26
N THR A 72 0.31 -29.16 -15.61
CA THR A 72 -0.69 -29.29 -14.56
C THR A 72 -0.02 -29.49 -13.20
N MET A 73 -0.49 -28.80 -12.20
CA MET A 73 -0.12 -28.98 -10.80
C MET A 73 -1.19 -29.84 -10.12
N HIS A 74 -0.91 -31.11 -9.91
CA HIS A 74 -1.75 -31.95 -9.07
C HIS A 74 -1.50 -31.62 -7.60
N TYR A 75 -2.57 -31.44 -6.81
CA TYR A 75 -2.46 -31.32 -5.37
C TYR A 75 -3.50 -32.17 -4.64
N ASP A 76 -3.10 -32.62 -3.46
CA ASP A 76 -3.89 -33.31 -2.46
C ASP A 76 -3.38 -32.80 -1.12
N PHE A 77 -4.03 -31.74 -0.58
CA PHE A 77 -3.53 -31.06 0.60
C PHE A 77 -4.33 -31.43 1.84
N ARG A 78 -3.67 -31.31 2.99
CA ARG A 78 -4.28 -31.44 4.30
C ARG A 78 -4.44 -30.07 4.94
N ILE A 79 -5.68 -29.59 5.03
CA ILE A 79 -6.03 -28.32 5.65
C ILE A 79 -6.49 -28.51 7.09
N ASP A 80 -6.04 -27.67 8.00
CA ASP A 80 -6.51 -27.62 9.38
C ASP A 80 -7.83 -26.83 9.44
N ALA A 81 -8.94 -27.51 9.16
CA ALA A 81 -10.25 -26.88 9.14
C ALA A 81 -10.65 -26.32 10.53
N ASP A 82 -10.27 -26.99 11.61
CA ASP A 82 -10.55 -26.52 12.97
C ASP A 82 -9.80 -25.22 13.25
N PHE A 83 -8.54 -25.12 12.85
CA PHE A 83 -7.80 -23.87 12.94
C PHE A 83 -8.40 -22.77 12.07
N ALA A 84 -8.81 -23.07 10.84
CA ALA A 84 -9.47 -22.10 9.96
C ALA A 84 -10.75 -21.53 10.59
N HIS A 85 -11.58 -22.38 11.24
CA HIS A 85 -12.76 -21.93 11.98
C HIS A 85 -12.38 -21.09 13.20
N ALA A 86 -11.39 -21.52 13.99
CA ALA A 86 -10.93 -20.77 15.15
C ALA A 86 -10.35 -19.40 14.77
N TRP A 87 -9.62 -19.32 13.65
CA TRP A 87 -9.10 -18.06 13.12
C TRP A 87 -10.21 -17.11 12.67
N ARG A 88 -11.21 -17.63 11.95
CA ARG A 88 -12.41 -16.86 11.58
C ARG A 88 -13.08 -16.30 12.83
N ASP A 89 -13.35 -17.13 13.82
CA ASP A 89 -14.06 -16.73 15.05
C ASP A 89 -13.26 -15.66 15.83
N ALA A 90 -11.93 -15.80 15.86
CA ALA A 90 -11.05 -14.80 16.46
C ALA A 90 -11.05 -13.47 15.67
N ALA A 91 -11.09 -13.54 14.34
CA ALA A 91 -11.16 -12.36 13.48
C ALA A 91 -12.50 -11.62 13.66
N GLU A 92 -13.63 -12.34 13.66
CA GLU A 92 -14.95 -11.77 13.90
C GLU A 92 -15.07 -11.16 15.31
N LYS A 93 -14.51 -11.84 16.33
CA LYS A 93 -14.47 -11.31 17.70
C LYS A 93 -13.68 -9.99 17.80
N ARG A 94 -12.70 -9.78 16.92
CA ARG A 94 -11.94 -8.55 16.81
C ARG A 94 -12.58 -7.51 15.90
N GLY A 95 -13.77 -7.79 15.34
CA GLY A 95 -14.56 -6.88 14.50
C GLY A 95 -14.31 -7.00 13.00
N LEU A 96 -13.47 -7.92 12.54
CA LEU A 96 -13.27 -8.15 11.11
C LEU A 96 -14.43 -8.95 10.51
N SER A 97 -14.78 -8.65 9.26
CA SER A 97 -15.61 -9.53 8.45
C SER A 97 -14.78 -10.71 7.95
N ALA A 98 -15.09 -11.92 8.40
CA ALA A 98 -14.37 -13.13 8.05
C ALA A 98 -15.32 -14.31 7.79
N ARG A 99 -14.89 -15.25 6.96
CA ARG A 99 -15.62 -16.47 6.67
C ARG A 99 -14.69 -17.62 6.35
N THR A 100 -15.18 -18.85 6.52
CA THR A 100 -14.53 -20.05 6.01
C THR A 100 -15.13 -20.46 4.68
N VAL A 101 -14.31 -21.09 3.82
CA VAL A 101 -14.71 -21.65 2.52
C VAL A 101 -14.39 -23.14 2.53
N ALA A 102 -15.40 -23.98 2.36
CA ALA A 102 -15.29 -25.43 2.38
C ALA A 102 -16.19 -26.08 1.31
N TYR A 103 -16.19 -25.49 0.11
CA TYR A 103 -16.98 -26.03 -1.00
C TYR A 103 -16.19 -27.11 -1.75
N GLU A 104 -16.82 -28.23 -1.99
CA GLU A 104 -16.24 -29.27 -2.86
C GLU A 104 -15.88 -28.67 -4.24
N GLY A 105 -14.65 -28.88 -4.69
CA GLY A 105 -14.17 -28.35 -5.96
C GLY A 105 -13.82 -26.86 -5.96
N PHE A 106 -13.83 -26.17 -4.80
CA PHE A 106 -13.28 -24.82 -4.72
C PHE A 106 -11.76 -24.89 -4.85
N PRO A 107 -11.17 -24.30 -5.91
CA PRO A 107 -9.75 -24.49 -6.19
C PRO A 107 -8.88 -23.72 -5.17
N ILE A 108 -7.78 -24.34 -4.77
CA ILE A 108 -6.68 -23.65 -4.10
C ILE A 108 -5.96 -22.77 -5.14
N ASP A 109 -5.63 -21.56 -4.77
CA ASP A 109 -4.95 -20.61 -5.65
C ASP A 109 -3.51 -21.03 -5.99
N VAL A 110 -3.02 -20.57 -7.14
CA VAL A 110 -1.71 -20.97 -7.66
C VAL A 110 -0.55 -20.70 -6.70
N GLY A 111 -0.55 -19.56 -6.00
CA GLY A 111 0.52 -19.22 -5.05
C GLY A 111 0.56 -20.16 -3.87
N SER A 112 -0.60 -20.51 -3.32
CA SER A 112 -0.71 -21.50 -2.24
C SER A 112 -0.34 -22.90 -2.73
N VAL A 113 -0.76 -23.31 -3.94
CA VAL A 113 -0.38 -24.61 -4.50
C VAL A 113 1.13 -24.72 -4.66
N VAL A 114 1.78 -23.73 -5.26
CA VAL A 114 3.24 -23.73 -5.43
C VAL A 114 3.95 -23.73 -4.08
N ALA A 115 3.53 -22.86 -3.15
CA ALA A 115 4.13 -22.76 -1.82
C ALA A 115 4.01 -24.08 -1.06
N LEU A 116 2.81 -24.67 -0.98
CA LEU A 116 2.60 -25.95 -0.28
C LEU A 116 3.34 -27.10 -0.92
N SER A 117 3.34 -27.21 -2.24
CA SER A 117 4.02 -28.30 -2.96
C SER A 117 5.54 -28.27 -2.72
N LEU A 118 6.13 -27.06 -2.60
CA LEU A 118 7.57 -26.89 -2.44
C LEU A 118 8.01 -26.86 -0.96
N LEU A 119 7.21 -26.22 -0.07
CA LEU A 119 7.58 -26.06 1.34
C LEU A 119 7.08 -27.21 2.24
N ASN A 120 6.07 -27.94 1.80
CA ASN A 120 5.45 -29.01 2.59
C ASN A 120 5.30 -30.31 1.78
N PRO A 121 6.36 -30.81 1.13
CA PRO A 121 6.27 -32.01 0.32
C PRO A 121 5.76 -33.20 1.14
N GLY A 122 4.79 -33.92 0.56
CA GLY A 122 4.17 -35.07 1.23
C GLY A 122 3.20 -34.74 2.36
N ASN A 123 2.70 -33.50 2.45
CA ASN A 123 1.70 -33.07 3.43
C ASN A 123 2.07 -33.34 4.90
N ARG A 124 3.33 -33.19 5.24
CA ARG A 124 3.83 -33.48 6.60
C ARG A 124 3.12 -32.63 7.66
N LEU A 125 2.88 -31.36 7.37
CA LEU A 125 2.12 -30.44 8.22
C LEU A 125 0.72 -30.20 7.65
N PRO A 126 -0.30 -30.04 8.49
CA PRO A 126 -1.55 -29.43 8.03
C PRO A 126 -1.29 -27.97 7.65
N ALA A 127 -2.09 -27.44 6.75
CA ALA A 127 -1.99 -26.04 6.33
C ALA A 127 -3.23 -25.23 6.70
N ALA A 128 -3.05 -23.94 6.88
CA ALA A 128 -4.12 -22.95 6.95
C ALA A 128 -3.84 -21.88 5.91
N ILE A 129 -4.82 -21.57 5.07
CA ILE A 129 -4.66 -20.60 3.97
C ILE A 129 -5.66 -19.48 4.15
N VAL A 130 -5.21 -18.23 4.06
CA VAL A 130 -6.06 -17.05 4.09
C VAL A 130 -5.93 -16.24 2.80
N SER A 131 -7.06 -15.73 2.34
CA SER A 131 -7.16 -14.84 1.19
C SER A 131 -6.60 -13.45 1.50
N SER A 132 -6.21 -12.72 0.46
CA SER A 132 -5.90 -11.30 0.52
C SER A 132 -7.15 -10.48 0.23
N ASN A 133 -7.78 -9.89 1.24
CA ASN A 133 -8.90 -8.98 1.02
C ASN A 133 -8.41 -7.72 0.29
N VAL A 134 -9.03 -7.42 -0.87
CA VAL A 134 -8.58 -6.32 -1.73
C VAL A 134 -8.78 -4.95 -1.08
N TYR A 135 -9.79 -4.80 -0.24
CA TYR A 135 -10.12 -3.56 0.47
C TYR A 135 -9.39 -3.40 1.81
N ALA A 136 -8.88 -4.49 2.39
CA ALA A 136 -8.17 -4.41 3.66
C ALA A 136 -6.94 -3.50 3.55
N ASN A 137 -6.80 -2.59 4.48
CA ASN A 137 -5.62 -1.76 4.65
C ASN A 137 -4.61 -2.44 5.61
N ARG A 138 -3.56 -1.72 6.00
CA ARG A 138 -2.56 -2.22 6.95
C ARG A 138 -3.18 -2.54 8.31
N ALA A 139 -4.09 -1.68 8.79
CA ALA A 139 -4.75 -1.82 10.08
C ALA A 139 -5.57 -3.13 10.17
N GLU A 140 -6.46 -3.38 9.21
CA GLU A 140 -7.22 -4.63 9.13
C GLU A 140 -6.32 -5.85 9.00
N THR A 141 -5.25 -5.75 8.20
CA THR A 141 -4.28 -6.84 8.02
C THR A 141 -3.55 -7.16 9.33
N THR A 142 -3.25 -6.14 10.13
CA THR A 142 -2.67 -6.28 11.47
C THR A 142 -3.63 -6.98 12.43
N VAL A 143 -4.90 -6.57 12.44
CA VAL A 143 -5.94 -7.22 13.27
C VAL A 143 -6.13 -8.69 12.85
N LEU A 144 -6.06 -8.99 11.55
CA LEU A 144 -6.10 -10.36 11.04
C LEU A 144 -4.93 -11.22 11.53
N ALA A 145 -3.73 -10.64 11.61
CA ALA A 145 -2.54 -11.30 12.16
C ALA A 145 -2.70 -11.60 13.65
N LYS A 146 -3.22 -10.65 14.44
CA LYS A 146 -3.53 -10.85 15.86
C LYS A 146 -4.57 -11.95 16.05
N ALA A 147 -5.61 -11.99 15.21
CA ALA A 147 -6.61 -13.05 15.24
C ALA A 147 -5.99 -14.44 14.92
N CYS A 148 -5.02 -14.49 14.00
CA CYS A 148 -4.25 -15.72 13.74
C CYS A 148 -3.48 -16.17 14.97
N MET A 149 -2.81 -15.24 15.67
CA MET A 149 -2.07 -15.55 16.90
C MET A 149 -2.99 -16.02 18.04
N ASP A 150 -4.19 -15.46 18.17
CA ASP A 150 -5.20 -15.94 19.13
C ASP A 150 -5.62 -17.39 18.84
N ALA A 151 -5.86 -17.69 17.55
CA ALA A 151 -6.21 -19.05 17.12
C ALA A 151 -5.05 -20.04 17.29
N ALA A 152 -3.80 -19.56 17.09
CA ALA A 152 -2.60 -20.35 17.20
C ALA A 152 -2.11 -20.56 18.64
N LYS A 153 -2.84 -20.07 19.64
CA LYS A 153 -2.39 -20.12 21.04
C LYS A 153 -2.01 -21.54 21.49
N GLY A 154 -0.75 -21.69 21.86
CA GLY A 154 -0.18 -22.98 22.30
C GLY A 154 0.31 -23.88 21.16
N ARG A 155 0.27 -23.42 19.90
CA ARG A 155 0.82 -24.10 18.73
C ARG A 155 2.11 -23.43 18.26
N LYS A 156 2.98 -24.20 17.64
CA LYS A 156 4.15 -23.70 16.94
C LYS A 156 3.85 -23.63 15.44
N ILE A 157 3.71 -22.43 14.91
CA ILE A 157 3.33 -22.22 13.53
C ILE A 157 4.51 -21.72 12.69
N ALA A 158 4.61 -22.18 11.45
CA ALA A 158 5.44 -21.56 10.42
C ALA A 158 4.53 -20.71 9.52
N VAL A 159 4.94 -19.50 9.20
CA VAL A 159 4.10 -18.54 8.44
C VAL A 159 4.76 -18.18 7.12
N VAL A 160 3.99 -18.25 6.04
CA VAL A 160 4.45 -18.00 4.68
C VAL A 160 3.71 -16.82 4.07
N ALA A 161 4.46 -15.81 3.68
CA ALA A 161 3.99 -14.73 2.82
C ALA A 161 4.10 -15.14 1.35
N ALA A 162 3.03 -15.68 0.77
CA ALA A 162 2.99 -16.07 -0.63
C ALA A 162 2.66 -14.86 -1.51
N MET A 163 3.68 -14.13 -1.93
CA MET A 163 3.60 -12.92 -2.75
C MET A 163 4.74 -12.86 -3.78
N SER A 164 4.77 -11.83 -4.58
CA SER A 164 5.93 -11.47 -5.43
C SER A 164 6.48 -10.10 -5.01
N LEU A 165 7.74 -9.86 -5.35
CA LEU A 165 8.35 -8.52 -5.32
C LEU A 165 7.77 -7.69 -6.47
N SER A 166 8.56 -7.18 -7.42
CA SER A 166 7.99 -6.61 -8.64
C SER A 166 7.22 -7.67 -9.42
N ASN A 167 6.06 -7.31 -9.97
CA ASN A 167 5.22 -8.24 -10.76
C ASN A 167 4.99 -7.76 -12.19
N ARG A 168 5.92 -6.98 -12.74
CA ARG A 168 5.92 -6.64 -14.15
C ARG A 168 6.44 -7.82 -14.94
N MET A 169 5.52 -8.56 -15.56
CA MET A 169 5.86 -9.67 -16.44
C MET A 169 6.03 -9.21 -17.89
N PHE A 170 6.77 -9.99 -18.68
CA PHE A 170 6.78 -9.84 -20.13
C PHE A 170 5.41 -10.25 -20.69
N THR A 171 4.90 -9.45 -21.63
CA THR A 171 3.62 -9.72 -22.29
C THR A 171 3.71 -10.75 -23.41
N GLN A 172 4.92 -11.07 -23.82
CA GLN A 172 5.22 -12.10 -24.82
C GLN A 172 5.99 -13.23 -24.16
N ARG A 173 5.86 -14.43 -24.72
CA ARG A 173 6.68 -15.58 -24.33
C ARG A 173 8.13 -15.27 -24.63
N ILE A 174 9.00 -15.55 -23.68
CA ILE A 174 10.45 -15.43 -23.80
C ILE A 174 11.07 -16.81 -23.63
N ASP A 175 12.25 -17.02 -24.22
CA ASP A 175 13.06 -18.18 -23.89
C ASP A 175 13.41 -18.14 -22.40
N PRO A 176 13.13 -19.19 -21.61
CA PRO A 176 13.50 -19.23 -20.20
C PRO A 176 14.97 -18.88 -19.94
N LYS A 177 15.87 -19.21 -20.86
CA LYS A 177 17.31 -18.87 -20.74
C LYS A 177 17.63 -17.38 -20.84
N GLU A 178 16.70 -16.60 -21.41
CA GLU A 178 16.81 -15.15 -21.55
C GLU A 178 16.02 -14.39 -20.46
N ASP A 179 15.45 -15.13 -19.49
CA ASP A 179 14.67 -14.51 -18.44
C ASP A 179 15.51 -13.53 -17.59
N ARG A 180 14.91 -12.40 -17.30
CA ARG A 180 15.51 -11.32 -16.51
C ARG A 180 14.42 -10.49 -15.85
N ILE A 181 14.77 -9.74 -14.83
CA ILE A 181 13.84 -8.75 -14.27
C ILE A 181 13.47 -7.72 -15.35
N HIS A 182 12.20 -7.39 -15.44
CA HIS A 182 11.64 -6.58 -16.53
C HIS A 182 12.34 -5.21 -16.70
N SER A 183 12.72 -4.57 -15.61
CA SER A 183 13.44 -3.29 -15.65
C SER A 183 14.49 -3.20 -14.55
N LEU A 184 15.55 -2.39 -14.80
CA LEU A 184 16.59 -2.12 -13.80
C LEU A 184 16.00 -1.49 -12.53
N LYS A 185 15.01 -0.61 -12.67
CA LYS A 185 14.32 0.01 -11.53
C LYS A 185 13.59 -1.01 -10.66
N ASP A 186 12.92 -1.99 -11.27
CA ASP A 186 12.26 -3.06 -10.52
C ASP A 186 13.32 -3.93 -9.79
N ASP A 187 14.45 -4.24 -10.43
CA ASP A 187 15.55 -4.99 -9.80
C ASP A 187 16.19 -4.25 -8.63
N GLU A 188 16.47 -2.96 -8.79
CA GLU A 188 17.02 -2.12 -7.72
C GLU A 188 16.11 -2.10 -6.48
N TRP A 189 14.81 -1.91 -6.66
CA TRP A 189 13.86 -1.93 -5.55
C TRP A 189 13.67 -3.32 -4.94
N ASN A 190 13.67 -4.38 -5.76
CA ASN A 190 13.63 -5.75 -5.25
C ASN A 190 14.82 -6.03 -4.35
N ARG A 191 16.03 -5.65 -4.78
CA ARG A 191 17.26 -5.81 -3.99
C ARG A 191 17.23 -4.99 -2.71
N LYS A 192 16.66 -3.79 -2.76
CA LYS A 192 16.51 -2.96 -1.56
C LYS A 192 15.58 -3.61 -0.52
N ILE A 193 14.45 -4.17 -0.96
CA ILE A 193 13.55 -4.92 -0.08
C ILE A 193 14.27 -6.14 0.52
N LEU A 194 15.01 -6.87 -0.32
CA LEU A 194 15.73 -8.06 0.10
C LEU A 194 16.89 -7.74 1.06
N GLU A 195 17.55 -6.58 0.92
CA GLU A 195 18.52 -6.08 1.87
C GLU A 195 17.90 -5.93 3.27
N PHE A 196 16.77 -5.24 3.40
CA PHE A 196 16.05 -5.12 4.67
C PHE A 196 15.60 -6.46 5.24
N LEU A 197 15.07 -7.35 4.40
CA LEU A 197 14.65 -8.68 4.84
C LEU A 197 15.86 -9.53 5.28
N GLY A 198 16.99 -9.45 4.58
CA GLY A 198 18.24 -10.11 4.95
C GLY A 198 18.81 -9.61 6.29
N ASP A 199 18.59 -8.33 6.59
CA ASP A 199 18.96 -7.74 7.89
C ASP A 199 17.91 -8.01 9.00
N GLY A 200 16.82 -8.72 8.69
CA GLY A 200 15.74 -9.00 9.64
C GLY A 200 14.82 -7.83 9.95
N ARG A 201 14.88 -6.75 9.14
CA ARG A 201 14.16 -5.48 9.31
C ARG A 201 12.78 -5.53 8.65
N LEU A 202 11.92 -6.41 9.13
CA LEU A 202 10.63 -6.70 8.53
C LEU A 202 9.65 -5.52 8.66
N GLU A 203 9.65 -4.81 9.80
CA GLU A 203 8.79 -3.64 9.99
C GLU A 203 9.17 -2.51 9.04
N ASP A 204 10.47 -2.30 8.79
CA ASP A 204 10.93 -1.29 7.83
C ASP A 204 10.46 -1.59 6.41
N VAL A 205 10.37 -2.88 6.02
CA VAL A 205 9.75 -3.26 4.75
C VAL A 205 8.27 -2.88 4.74
N GLY A 206 7.57 -3.08 5.86
CA GLY A 206 6.18 -2.66 6.04
C GLY A 206 6.01 -1.15 5.85
N GLN A 207 6.88 -0.33 6.43
CA GLN A 207 6.89 1.13 6.29
C GLN A 207 7.26 1.55 4.85
N LEU A 208 8.35 1.01 4.33
CA LEU A 208 8.85 1.33 3.00
C LEU A 208 7.84 0.95 1.89
N SER A 209 6.98 -0.03 2.14
CA SER A 209 5.97 -0.48 1.18
C SER A 209 5.04 0.63 0.72
N ARG A 210 4.77 1.64 1.54
CA ARG A 210 3.97 2.83 1.19
C ARG A 210 4.61 3.63 0.05
N THR A 211 5.94 3.72 0.03
CA THR A 211 6.69 4.46 -0.98
C THR A 211 6.98 3.59 -2.21
N ILE A 212 7.42 2.35 -2.00
CA ILE A 212 7.80 1.43 -3.07
C ILE A 212 6.65 1.14 -4.02
N HIS A 213 5.46 1.00 -3.51
CA HIS A 213 4.25 0.70 -4.28
C HIS A 213 3.97 1.73 -5.40
N ASN A 214 4.51 2.96 -5.28
CA ASN A 214 4.47 3.96 -6.33
C ASN A 214 5.67 3.92 -7.27
N GLN A 215 6.75 3.24 -6.90
CA GLN A 215 8.01 3.22 -7.63
C GLN A 215 8.15 1.99 -8.54
N ILE A 216 7.68 0.85 -8.10
CA ILE A 216 7.68 -0.39 -8.87
C ILE A 216 6.26 -0.88 -9.13
N ARG A 217 6.12 -1.68 -10.19
CA ARG A 217 4.83 -2.32 -10.45
C ARG A 217 4.69 -3.53 -9.55
N VAL A 218 3.93 -3.36 -8.49
CA VAL A 218 3.37 -4.45 -7.70
C VAL A 218 1.87 -4.57 -8.00
N GLN A 219 1.28 -5.70 -7.65
CA GLN A 219 -0.16 -5.86 -7.75
C GLN A 219 -0.85 -4.95 -6.72
N LYS A 220 -1.29 -3.77 -7.16
CA LYS A 220 -1.75 -2.67 -6.30
C LYS A 220 -2.81 -3.07 -5.27
N VAL A 221 -3.65 -4.03 -5.63
CA VAL A 221 -4.80 -4.45 -4.82
C VAL A 221 -4.38 -5.30 -3.63
N VAL A 222 -3.32 -6.08 -3.77
CA VAL A 222 -2.83 -6.99 -2.72
C VAL A 222 -1.50 -6.55 -2.12
N ALA A 223 -0.74 -5.74 -2.86
CA ALA A 223 0.47 -5.05 -2.43
C ALA A 223 1.36 -5.86 -1.45
N PHE A 224 1.83 -5.20 -0.42
CA PHE A 224 2.70 -5.79 0.61
C PHE A 224 1.92 -6.31 1.83
N LYS A 225 0.62 -6.58 1.72
CA LYS A 225 -0.20 -7.07 2.84
C LYS A 225 0.40 -8.28 3.57
N PRO A 226 1.00 -9.29 2.89
CA PRO A 226 1.65 -10.38 3.60
C PRO A 226 2.83 -9.92 4.47
N MET A 227 3.55 -8.85 4.08
CA MET A 227 4.63 -8.28 4.90
C MET A 227 4.04 -7.57 6.12
N TRP A 228 2.93 -6.84 5.97
CA TRP A 228 2.22 -6.24 7.11
C TRP A 228 1.70 -7.30 8.09
N PHE A 229 1.19 -8.41 7.54
CA PHE A 229 0.73 -9.55 8.33
C PHE A 229 1.89 -10.17 9.14
N LEU A 230 3.02 -10.46 8.49
CA LEU A 230 4.20 -11.00 9.17
C LEU A 230 4.76 -10.03 10.22
N SER A 231 4.84 -8.73 9.90
CA SER A 231 5.31 -7.71 10.82
C SER A 231 4.42 -7.62 12.06
N ALA A 232 3.10 -7.67 11.90
CA ALA A 232 2.16 -7.69 13.01
C ALA A 232 2.29 -8.95 13.88
N MET A 233 2.58 -10.11 13.27
CA MET A 233 2.86 -11.34 14.02
C MET A 233 4.16 -11.26 14.84
N ASN A 234 5.10 -10.41 14.43
CA ASN A 234 6.34 -10.12 15.15
C ASN A 234 6.25 -8.84 16.01
N ASP A 235 5.04 -8.43 16.39
CA ASP A 235 4.79 -7.24 17.22
C ASP A 235 5.47 -5.96 16.67
N HIS A 236 5.51 -5.83 15.34
CA HIS A 236 6.10 -4.69 14.62
C HIS A 236 7.57 -4.40 15.00
N ARG A 237 8.38 -5.46 15.12
CA ARG A 237 9.79 -5.33 15.50
C ARG A 237 10.72 -5.66 14.34
N ASN A 238 11.86 -4.97 14.33
CA ASN A 238 12.99 -5.23 13.44
C ASN A 238 14.07 -6.11 14.15
N ASP A 239 13.64 -7.24 14.72
CA ASP A 239 14.50 -8.09 15.56
C ASP A 239 14.59 -9.54 15.05
N LEU A 240 14.31 -9.76 13.78
CA LEU A 240 14.45 -11.08 13.16
C LEU A 240 15.90 -11.31 12.69
N THR A 241 16.24 -12.57 12.50
CA THR A 241 17.41 -12.95 11.70
C THR A 241 16.93 -13.35 10.32
N GLY A 242 17.36 -12.62 9.30
CA GLY A 242 16.94 -12.82 7.91
C GLY A 242 18.03 -13.45 7.05
N GLU A 243 17.63 -14.26 6.09
CA GLU A 243 18.50 -14.80 5.07
C GLU A 243 17.77 -14.87 3.72
N VAL A 244 18.36 -14.28 2.68
CA VAL A 244 17.88 -14.41 1.32
C VAL A 244 18.48 -15.67 0.71
N LEU A 245 17.68 -16.73 0.62
CA LEU A 245 18.13 -18.03 0.11
C LEU A 245 18.30 -18.02 -1.42
N ALA A 246 17.45 -17.31 -2.13
CA ALA A 246 17.56 -17.07 -3.57
C ALA A 246 16.78 -15.82 -4.00
N TYR A 247 17.25 -15.18 -5.08
CA TYR A 247 16.54 -14.13 -5.81
C TYR A 247 16.79 -14.27 -7.30
N GLU A 248 15.75 -14.46 -8.09
CA GLU A 248 15.82 -14.73 -9.52
C GLU A 248 14.67 -14.06 -10.30
N ALA A 249 14.82 -13.96 -11.60
CA ALA A 249 13.73 -13.57 -12.47
C ALA A 249 12.75 -14.72 -12.68
N LEU A 250 11.47 -14.39 -12.76
CA LEU A 250 10.37 -15.29 -13.10
C LEU A 250 9.47 -14.60 -14.14
N HIS A 251 9.80 -14.80 -15.41
CA HIS A 251 9.12 -14.18 -16.56
C HIS A 251 9.05 -12.65 -16.45
N GLY A 252 10.14 -12.01 -16.01
CA GLY A 252 10.24 -10.56 -15.79
C GLY A 252 9.92 -10.11 -14.37
N ALA A 253 9.17 -10.87 -13.61
CA ALA A 253 8.90 -10.59 -12.20
C ALA A 253 10.07 -10.98 -11.29
N GLY A 254 10.18 -10.36 -10.13
CA GLY A 254 11.15 -10.73 -9.10
C GLY A 254 10.62 -11.83 -8.19
N GLY A 255 11.28 -13.00 -8.20
CA GLY A 255 11.01 -14.11 -7.30
C GLY A 255 12.11 -14.30 -6.29
N ALA A 256 11.75 -14.46 -5.01
CA ALA A 256 12.73 -14.72 -3.96
C ALA A 256 12.20 -15.74 -2.95
N VAL A 257 13.14 -16.41 -2.29
CA VAL A 257 12.88 -17.21 -1.09
C VAL A 257 13.70 -16.57 0.02
N VAL A 258 13.00 -16.11 1.06
CA VAL A 258 13.62 -15.47 2.24
C VAL A 258 13.18 -16.24 3.48
N HIS A 259 14.13 -16.56 4.32
CA HIS A 259 13.91 -17.18 5.61
C HIS A 259 14.11 -16.15 6.74
N LEU A 260 13.15 -16.11 7.67
CA LEU A 260 13.17 -15.21 8.82
C LEU A 260 12.97 -16.01 10.09
N ASP A 261 13.93 -15.93 11.01
CA ASP A 261 13.84 -16.53 12.34
C ASP A 261 13.72 -15.47 13.43
N PRO A 262 12.97 -15.72 14.51
CA PRO A 262 13.01 -14.88 15.70
C PRO A 262 14.46 -14.80 16.23
N ALA A 263 14.96 -13.58 16.42
CA ALA A 263 16.30 -13.41 16.98
C ALA A 263 16.37 -13.89 18.43
N SER A 264 17.43 -14.62 18.78
CA SER A 264 17.64 -15.18 20.10
C SER A 264 17.83 -14.12 21.22
N ASN A 265 18.02 -12.85 20.86
CA ASN A 265 18.42 -11.79 21.78
C ASN A 265 17.39 -10.66 21.98
N GLY A 266 16.28 -10.62 21.23
CA GLY A 266 15.20 -9.65 21.38
C GLY A 266 15.63 -8.18 21.42
N LYS A 267 16.68 -7.81 20.68
CA LYS A 267 17.31 -6.47 20.72
C LYS A 267 16.92 -5.57 19.55
N GLY A 268 15.87 -5.92 18.82
CA GLY A 268 15.40 -5.09 17.73
C GLY A 268 14.70 -3.83 18.25
N ASP A 269 14.94 -2.71 17.59
CA ASP A 269 14.20 -1.48 17.85
C ASP A 269 12.77 -1.65 17.34
N LYS A 270 11.81 -1.29 18.18
CA LYS A 270 10.42 -1.12 17.77
C LYS A 270 10.29 0.28 17.20
N GLU A 271 10.22 0.39 15.88
CA GLU A 271 9.91 1.65 15.24
C GLU A 271 8.41 1.94 15.36
N TYR A 272 8.10 3.03 16.04
CA TYR A 272 6.73 3.52 16.13
C TYR A 272 6.44 4.37 14.89
N ASP A 273 5.45 3.94 14.13
CA ASP A 273 4.79 4.81 13.16
C ASP A 273 3.79 5.68 13.95
N GLU A 274 4.00 6.99 13.99
CA GLU A 274 3.08 7.94 14.65
C GLU A 274 1.67 7.91 14.02
N GLU A 275 1.57 7.49 12.76
CA GLU A 275 0.30 7.25 12.07
C GLU A 275 -0.30 5.88 12.37
N ASN A 276 0.35 5.04 13.18
CA ASN A 276 -0.14 3.73 13.53
C ASN A 276 -1.18 3.83 14.65
N VAL A 277 -2.43 4.03 14.28
CA VAL A 277 -3.60 4.11 15.16
C VAL A 277 -3.67 2.91 16.11
N GLU A 278 -3.14 1.75 15.69
CA GLU A 278 -3.08 0.52 16.47
C GLU A 278 -2.31 0.67 17.79
N VAL A 279 -1.21 1.44 17.78
CA VAL A 279 -0.41 1.69 18.98
C VAL A 279 -1.21 2.50 20.02
N PHE A 280 -2.07 3.40 19.56
CA PHE A 280 -2.79 4.35 20.43
C PHE A 280 -4.25 3.96 20.71
N GLY A 281 -4.92 3.28 19.80
CA GLY A 281 -6.36 2.99 19.89
C GLY A 281 -6.70 1.51 20.10
N GLY A 282 -5.72 0.60 20.00
CA GLY A 282 -5.97 -0.84 19.98
C GLY A 282 -6.82 -1.28 18.77
N ASP A 283 -7.24 -2.54 18.74
CA ASP A 283 -7.98 -3.11 17.61
C ASP A 283 -9.26 -2.33 17.27
N ARG A 284 -9.96 -1.84 18.27
CA ARG A 284 -11.21 -1.12 18.06
C ARG A 284 -10.99 0.24 17.42
N GLY A 285 -10.00 1.01 17.87
CA GLY A 285 -9.66 2.28 17.27
C GLY A 285 -9.19 2.14 15.82
N VAL A 286 -8.47 1.04 15.52
CA VAL A 286 -8.03 0.69 14.19
C VAL A 286 -9.19 0.35 13.26
N LEU A 287 -10.15 -0.45 13.73
CA LEU A 287 -11.31 -0.89 12.95
C LEU A 287 -12.33 0.23 12.79
N ASP A 288 -12.55 1.04 13.83
CA ASP A 288 -13.43 2.21 13.77
C ASP A 288 -12.89 3.24 12.75
N ALA A 289 -11.57 3.38 12.61
CA ALA A 289 -10.96 4.21 11.58
C ALA A 289 -11.08 3.61 10.15
N VAL A 290 -11.35 2.31 10.03
CA VAL A 290 -11.55 1.61 8.75
C VAL A 290 -13.02 1.59 8.35
N ASP A 291 -13.92 1.53 9.33
CA ASP A 291 -15.38 1.46 9.09
C ASP A 291 -15.98 2.81 8.63
N ASP A 292 -15.14 3.85 8.54
CA ASP A 292 -15.42 5.07 7.79
C ASP A 292 -15.43 4.84 6.27
N GLY A 293 -15.96 3.70 5.86
CA GLY A 293 -16.24 3.34 4.47
C GLY A 293 -17.30 4.24 3.86
N GLY A 294 -16.97 5.49 3.72
CA GLY A 294 -17.52 6.35 2.67
C GLY A 294 -18.88 6.99 2.89
N ASP A 295 -19.64 6.70 3.96
CA ASP A 295 -21.00 7.30 4.12
C ASP A 295 -21.33 7.79 5.54
N GLN A 296 -20.37 7.82 6.45
CA GLN A 296 -20.53 8.48 7.75
C GLN A 296 -19.53 9.65 7.83
N PRO A 297 -19.98 10.87 8.15
CA PRO A 297 -19.07 11.94 8.47
C PRO A 297 -18.26 11.53 9.69
N GLU A 298 -16.96 11.38 9.51
CA GLU A 298 -16.03 11.01 10.55
C GLU A 298 -16.18 11.93 11.75
N HIS A 299 -16.62 11.38 12.86
CA HIS A 299 -16.23 11.92 14.14
C HIS A 299 -14.76 11.54 14.34
N ARG A 300 -13.85 12.23 13.66
CA ARG A 300 -12.49 12.31 14.17
C ARG A 300 -12.64 12.87 15.57
N PRO A 301 -12.18 12.18 16.63
CA PRO A 301 -12.01 12.87 17.89
C PRO A 301 -11.22 14.12 17.49
N ASP A 302 -11.75 15.29 17.80
CA ASP A 302 -11.05 16.54 17.61
C ASP A 302 -9.62 16.34 18.12
N VAL A 303 -8.71 16.02 17.22
CA VAL A 303 -7.35 16.46 17.38
C VAL A 303 -7.51 17.95 17.18
N ALA A 304 -7.95 18.59 18.26
CA ALA A 304 -7.88 20.00 18.36
C ALA A 304 -6.46 20.35 17.94
N HIS A 305 -6.32 20.95 16.77
CA HIS A 305 -5.10 21.64 16.37
C HIS A 305 -4.96 22.88 17.27
N SER A 306 -4.97 22.65 18.57
CA SER A 306 -4.69 23.61 19.64
C SER A 306 -3.35 23.33 20.30
N GLY A 307 -2.44 22.66 19.58
CA GLY A 307 -1.02 22.73 19.87
C GLY A 307 -0.45 23.98 19.21
N PRO A 308 0.51 24.70 19.84
CA PRO A 308 1.28 25.71 19.13
C PRO A 308 1.87 25.05 17.89
N ALA A 309 1.85 25.76 16.75
CA ALA A 309 2.45 25.30 15.52
C ALA A 309 3.89 24.83 15.82
N LEU A 310 4.08 23.52 15.90
CA LEU A 310 5.37 22.89 16.23
C LEU A 310 6.32 22.84 15.03
N TRP A 311 5.99 23.59 13.98
CA TRP A 311 6.80 23.61 12.78
C TRP A 311 7.31 25.04 12.57
N ASP A 312 8.52 25.28 13.02
CA ASP A 312 9.30 26.36 12.44
C ASP A 312 9.51 26.01 10.94
N PRO A 313 9.25 26.97 10.03
CA PRO A 313 9.52 26.75 8.61
C PRO A 313 10.96 26.26 8.47
N VAL A 314 11.17 25.19 7.72
CA VAL A 314 12.54 24.77 7.40
C VAL A 314 13.18 25.96 6.69
N GLU A 315 14.12 26.65 7.33
CA GLU A 315 14.90 27.70 6.72
C GLU A 315 15.77 27.09 5.59
N ARG A 316 15.36 27.36 4.38
CA ARG A 316 16.07 26.95 3.16
C ARG A 316 16.14 28.17 2.25
N ASP A 317 17.30 28.41 1.66
CA ASP A 317 17.53 29.51 0.74
C ASP A 317 16.62 29.46 -0.51
N ASP A 318 16.07 28.27 -0.83
CA ASP A 318 15.20 28.02 -1.98
C ASP A 318 13.70 28.04 -1.64
N ALA A 319 13.32 28.23 -0.37
CA ALA A 319 11.93 28.28 0.08
C ALA A 319 11.34 29.69 -0.05
N VAL A 320 10.11 29.77 -0.56
CA VAL A 320 9.33 31.00 -0.67
C VAL A 320 8.13 30.89 0.27
N ASN A 321 8.05 31.82 1.23
CA ASN A 321 6.93 31.95 2.17
C ASN A 321 6.33 33.34 2.03
N SER A 322 5.01 33.44 1.88
CA SER A 322 4.30 34.71 1.73
C SER A 322 3.36 34.95 2.91
N GLU A 323 3.49 36.06 3.58
CA GLU A 323 2.53 36.51 4.60
C GLU A 323 1.20 37.00 3.99
N ALA A 324 1.21 37.33 2.70
CA ALA A 324 0.03 37.75 1.96
C ALA A 324 -0.86 36.58 1.51
N ALA A 325 -0.35 35.32 1.56
CA ALA A 325 -1.10 34.11 1.25
C ALA A 325 -1.59 33.41 2.54
N PRO A 326 -2.63 32.56 2.46
CA PRO A 326 -3.10 31.78 3.62
C PRO A 326 -1.99 30.85 4.09
N LYS A 327 -1.77 30.77 5.39
CA LYS A 327 -0.78 29.85 5.96
C LYS A 327 -1.02 28.41 5.46
N PRO A 328 0.03 27.70 5.08
CA PRO A 328 -0.06 26.26 4.77
C PRO A 328 -0.69 25.48 5.91
N VAL A 329 -1.45 24.43 5.59
CA VAL A 329 -2.09 23.54 6.57
C VAL A 329 -1.11 22.54 7.20
N GLY A 330 0.13 22.53 6.77
CA GLY A 330 1.20 21.63 7.24
C GLY A 330 2.58 22.27 7.16
N ALA A 331 3.62 21.51 7.49
CA ALA A 331 5.00 21.94 7.54
C ALA A 331 5.66 21.98 6.14
N TYR A 332 5.26 22.91 5.31
CA TYR A 332 5.84 23.11 3.98
C TYR A 332 5.77 24.59 3.55
N PRO A 333 6.69 25.07 2.71
CA PRO A 333 6.66 26.44 2.21
C PRO A 333 5.56 26.63 1.17
N HIS A 334 5.17 27.86 0.89
CA HIS A 334 4.23 28.18 -0.19
C HIS A 334 4.78 27.80 -1.56
N ALA A 335 6.09 27.94 -1.78
CA ALA A 335 6.76 27.50 -3.00
C ALA A 335 8.25 27.20 -2.75
N ARG A 336 8.86 26.51 -3.71
CA ARG A 336 10.32 26.30 -3.80
C ARG A 336 10.84 26.69 -5.16
N ARG A 337 11.99 27.36 -5.18
CA ARG A 337 12.72 27.71 -6.41
C ARG A 337 13.81 26.68 -6.69
N VAL A 338 13.85 26.15 -7.91
CA VAL A 338 14.90 25.23 -8.39
C VAL A 338 15.40 25.75 -9.74
N GLY A 339 16.55 26.43 -9.73
CA GLY A 339 17.01 27.21 -10.88
C GLY A 339 15.98 28.29 -11.25
N ASP A 340 15.59 28.35 -12.50
CA ASP A 340 14.58 29.28 -13.01
C ASP A 340 13.14 28.78 -12.79
N MET A 341 12.94 27.59 -12.24
CA MET A 341 11.61 27.05 -12.01
C MET A 341 11.13 27.30 -10.57
N LEU A 342 9.88 27.71 -10.44
CA LEU A 342 9.17 27.86 -9.17
C LEU A 342 8.07 26.81 -9.06
N TYR A 343 8.11 26.01 -8.01
CA TYR A 343 7.14 24.97 -7.71
C TYR A 343 6.29 25.40 -6.53
N LEU A 344 5.03 25.77 -6.76
CA LEU A 344 4.10 26.09 -5.69
C LEU A 344 3.57 24.82 -5.01
N SER A 345 3.36 24.86 -3.72
CA SER A 345 2.55 23.87 -2.99
C SER A 345 1.08 23.96 -3.45
N GLY A 346 0.23 23.03 -3.03
CA GLY A 346 -1.21 23.12 -3.30
C GLY A 346 -1.79 24.43 -2.75
N VAL A 347 -2.48 25.20 -3.60
CA VAL A 347 -3.05 26.50 -3.25
C VAL A 347 -4.58 26.41 -3.29
N GLY A 348 -5.21 26.60 -2.12
CA GLY A 348 -6.67 26.64 -1.96
C GLY A 348 -7.24 28.06 -1.88
N PRO A 349 -8.57 28.20 -1.77
CA PRO A 349 -9.28 29.49 -1.79
C PRO A 349 -9.28 30.23 -0.44
N ARG A 350 -8.74 29.65 0.64
CA ARG A 350 -8.79 30.27 1.98
C ARG A 350 -8.22 31.67 1.97
N GLN A 351 -8.79 32.56 2.78
CA GLN A 351 -8.32 33.94 2.89
C GLN A 351 -7.21 34.07 3.93
N PRO A 352 -6.16 34.87 3.66
CA PRO A 352 -5.11 35.16 4.63
C PRO A 352 -5.67 35.72 5.97
N GLY A 353 -5.10 35.26 7.07
CA GLY A 353 -5.44 35.76 8.40
C GLY A 353 -6.77 35.30 9.01
N THR A 354 -7.76 34.96 8.19
CA THR A 354 -9.10 34.56 8.66
C THR A 354 -9.43 33.09 8.37
N ASN A 355 -8.77 32.47 7.43
CA ASN A 355 -9.11 31.16 6.85
C ASN A 355 -10.53 31.06 6.26
N ALA A 356 -11.25 32.18 6.11
CA ALA A 356 -12.56 32.20 5.47
C ALA A 356 -12.45 31.67 4.03
N ILE A 357 -13.48 30.95 3.57
CA ILE A 357 -13.54 30.40 2.22
C ILE A 357 -14.55 31.24 1.40
N PRO A 358 -14.08 32.02 0.43
CA PRO A 358 -14.98 32.76 -0.48
C PRO A 358 -15.88 31.77 -1.23
N GLY A 359 -17.18 32.05 -1.27
CA GLY A 359 -18.17 31.15 -1.83
C GLY A 359 -18.68 30.09 -0.87
N GLY A 360 -18.14 30.02 0.36
CA GLY A 360 -18.54 29.07 1.39
C GLY A 360 -17.76 27.75 1.38
N PRO A 361 -17.73 27.05 2.51
CA PRO A 361 -17.17 25.70 2.61
C PRO A 361 -18.11 24.66 1.97
N ILE A 362 -17.56 23.53 1.53
CA ILE A 362 -18.34 22.44 0.90
C ILE A 362 -19.14 21.61 1.93
N HIS A 363 -18.75 21.65 3.19
CA HIS A 363 -19.45 21.01 4.30
C HIS A 363 -19.22 21.82 5.60
N ASP A 364 -20.11 21.67 6.56
CA ASP A 364 -19.97 22.23 7.89
C ASP A 364 -19.01 21.44 8.80
N GLU A 365 -18.86 21.87 10.05
CA GLU A 365 -18.01 21.20 11.04
C GLU A 365 -18.49 19.79 11.41
N ALA A 366 -19.78 19.47 11.18
CA ALA A 366 -20.35 18.16 11.39
C ALA A 366 -20.25 17.26 10.12
N GLY A 367 -19.63 17.77 9.03
CA GLY A 367 -19.50 17.07 7.76
C GLY A 367 -20.75 17.11 6.87
N ALA A 368 -21.80 17.82 7.28
CA ALA A 368 -23.00 17.94 6.43
C ALA A 368 -22.73 18.81 5.21
N PRO A 369 -23.13 18.38 3.99
CA PRO A 369 -22.91 19.13 2.75
C PRO A 369 -23.54 20.53 2.83
N LEU A 370 -22.80 21.53 2.37
CA LEU A 370 -23.25 22.91 2.26
C LEU A 370 -23.29 23.31 0.77
N ASP A 371 -24.14 24.29 0.47
CA ASP A 371 -24.08 24.92 -0.83
C ASP A 371 -22.91 25.92 -0.88
N TYR A 372 -22.17 25.94 -1.99
CA TYR A 372 -21.00 26.77 -2.19
C TYR A 372 -20.91 27.27 -3.62
N ASP A 373 -20.12 28.34 -3.81
CA ASP A 373 -19.87 28.94 -5.13
C ASP A 373 -18.45 28.58 -5.60
N ILE A 374 -18.37 27.66 -6.57
CA ILE A 374 -17.10 27.23 -7.18
C ILE A 374 -16.38 28.38 -7.90
N ARG A 375 -17.11 29.33 -8.49
CA ARG A 375 -16.52 30.48 -9.18
C ARG A 375 -15.78 31.38 -8.17
N ALA A 376 -16.44 31.69 -7.07
CA ALA A 376 -15.82 32.48 -5.99
C ALA A 376 -14.59 31.77 -5.41
N GLN A 377 -14.66 30.44 -5.20
CA GLN A 377 -13.51 29.67 -4.75
C GLN A 377 -12.39 29.69 -5.79
N THR A 378 -12.68 29.51 -7.07
CA THR A 378 -11.67 29.49 -8.13
C THR A 378 -10.97 30.86 -8.26
N HIS A 379 -11.72 31.97 -8.24
CA HIS A 379 -11.12 33.32 -8.20
C HIS A 379 -10.19 33.50 -6.99
N ALA A 380 -10.59 33.03 -5.81
CA ALA A 380 -9.79 33.12 -4.62
C ALA A 380 -8.49 32.27 -4.72
N VAL A 381 -8.53 31.09 -5.35
CA VAL A 381 -7.34 30.28 -5.63
C VAL A 381 -6.39 31.03 -6.54
N VAL A 382 -6.87 31.58 -7.66
CA VAL A 382 -6.03 32.33 -8.61
C VAL A 382 -5.39 33.54 -7.92
N ALA A 383 -6.13 34.28 -7.10
CA ALA A 383 -5.59 35.40 -6.32
C ALA A 383 -4.52 34.96 -5.31
N ASN A 384 -4.68 33.78 -4.68
CA ASN A 384 -3.67 33.25 -3.77
C ASN A 384 -2.43 32.76 -4.52
N VAL A 385 -2.57 32.15 -5.69
CA VAL A 385 -1.46 31.80 -6.58
C VAL A 385 -0.67 33.05 -6.96
N GLU A 386 -1.36 34.13 -7.36
CA GLU A 386 -0.72 35.41 -7.71
C GLU A 386 0.10 36.00 -6.53
N ARG A 387 -0.44 35.96 -5.30
CA ARG A 387 0.27 36.39 -4.10
C ARG A 387 1.58 35.65 -3.87
N VAL A 388 1.56 34.31 -4.04
CA VAL A 388 2.76 33.48 -3.88
C VAL A 388 3.76 33.76 -4.99
N LEU A 389 3.31 33.90 -6.24
CA LEU A 389 4.16 34.26 -7.35
C LEU A 389 4.82 35.64 -7.14
N HIS A 390 4.04 36.63 -6.71
CA HIS A 390 4.55 37.98 -6.45
C HIS A 390 5.63 37.99 -5.38
N GLU A 391 5.48 37.22 -4.32
CA GLU A 391 6.50 37.05 -3.27
C GLU A 391 7.80 36.49 -3.84
N ALA A 392 7.70 35.62 -4.84
CA ALA A 392 8.86 35.06 -5.53
C ALA A 392 9.43 35.98 -6.64
N GLY A 393 8.85 37.14 -6.86
CA GLY A 393 9.23 38.09 -7.93
C GLY A 393 8.63 37.74 -9.30
N GLY A 394 7.61 36.89 -9.34
CA GLY A 394 6.89 36.48 -10.55
C GLY A 394 5.49 37.06 -10.64
N ARG A 395 4.76 36.66 -11.68
CA ARG A 395 3.39 37.05 -12.01
C ARG A 395 2.66 35.92 -12.71
N LEU A 396 1.36 36.05 -12.94
CA LEU A 396 0.55 35.00 -13.56
C LEU A 396 1.04 34.57 -14.94
N GLU A 397 1.60 35.52 -15.73
CA GLU A 397 2.14 35.25 -17.07
C GLU A 397 3.35 34.31 -17.08
N ASP A 398 3.98 34.12 -15.92
CA ASP A 398 5.14 33.23 -15.78
C ASP A 398 4.72 31.77 -15.53
N ILE A 399 3.42 31.49 -15.38
CA ILE A 399 2.89 30.13 -15.15
C ILE A 399 3.05 29.30 -16.42
N VAL A 400 3.64 28.10 -16.26
CA VAL A 400 3.88 27.13 -17.33
C VAL A 400 2.89 25.97 -17.27
N ASP A 401 2.59 25.48 -16.06
CA ASP A 401 1.72 24.32 -15.86
C ASP A 401 0.85 24.45 -14.62
N VAL A 402 -0.39 23.99 -14.73
CA VAL A 402 -1.36 23.95 -13.63
C VAL A 402 -2.04 22.59 -13.55
N THR A 403 -1.94 21.95 -12.41
CA THR A 403 -2.78 20.80 -12.07
C THR A 403 -3.88 21.27 -11.12
N THR A 404 -5.14 21.12 -11.53
CA THR A 404 -6.31 21.47 -10.71
C THR A 404 -6.98 20.22 -10.16
N PHE A 405 -7.33 20.26 -8.90
CA PHE A 405 -8.07 19.23 -8.17
C PHE A 405 -9.47 19.75 -7.85
N LEU A 406 -10.51 19.03 -8.28
CA LEU A 406 -11.91 19.32 -7.98
C LEU A 406 -12.50 18.19 -7.15
N VAL A 407 -13.23 18.51 -6.09
CA VAL A 407 -13.90 17.50 -5.24
C VAL A 407 -15.15 16.96 -5.93
N ASP A 408 -15.91 17.82 -6.66
CA ASP A 408 -17.07 17.42 -7.45
C ASP A 408 -16.92 17.90 -8.90
N MET A 409 -16.43 17.01 -9.76
CA MET A 409 -16.20 17.32 -11.17
C MET A 409 -17.51 17.63 -11.93
N GLU A 410 -18.56 16.89 -11.67
CA GLU A 410 -19.83 17.05 -12.41
C GLU A 410 -20.50 18.37 -12.08
N ARG A 411 -20.51 18.75 -10.82
CA ARG A 411 -21.07 20.02 -10.34
C ARG A 411 -20.21 21.21 -10.74
N ASP A 412 -18.89 21.11 -10.57
CA ASP A 412 -18.01 22.28 -10.45
C ASP A 412 -17.26 22.63 -11.74
N PHE A 413 -17.06 21.64 -12.65
CA PHE A 413 -16.20 21.84 -13.82
C PHE A 413 -16.62 23.01 -14.70
N ALA A 414 -17.92 23.21 -14.93
CA ALA A 414 -18.41 24.30 -15.77
C ALA A 414 -18.07 25.68 -15.19
N GLY A 415 -18.39 25.89 -13.90
CA GLY A 415 -18.12 27.15 -13.20
C GLY A 415 -16.63 27.43 -13.03
N TYR A 416 -15.85 26.40 -12.69
CA TYR A 416 -14.40 26.47 -12.66
C TYR A 416 -13.82 26.87 -14.03
N ASN A 417 -14.28 26.24 -15.11
CA ASN A 417 -13.75 26.48 -16.46
C ASN A 417 -14.09 27.88 -17.02
N GLU A 418 -15.20 28.48 -16.61
CA GLU A 418 -15.51 29.87 -16.90
C GLU A 418 -14.47 30.82 -16.30
N VAL A 419 -14.19 30.68 -14.99
CA VAL A 419 -13.17 31.49 -14.32
C VAL A 419 -11.77 31.23 -14.86
N TRP A 420 -11.44 29.98 -15.20
CA TRP A 420 -10.19 29.64 -15.87
C TRP A 420 -10.03 30.43 -17.18
N ALA A 421 -11.05 30.46 -18.04
CA ALA A 421 -11.00 31.16 -19.30
C ALA A 421 -10.81 32.68 -19.12
N GLU A 422 -11.41 33.27 -18.10
CA GLU A 422 -11.29 34.70 -17.77
C GLU A 422 -9.93 35.11 -17.22
N THR A 423 -9.23 34.16 -16.56
CA THR A 423 -7.97 34.39 -15.82
C THR A 423 -6.78 33.66 -16.49
N LEU A 424 -6.47 32.45 -16.05
CA LEU A 424 -5.31 31.68 -16.49
C LEU A 424 -5.37 31.24 -17.95
N GLY A 425 -6.57 31.13 -18.53
CA GLY A 425 -6.74 30.82 -19.94
C GLY A 425 -6.12 31.88 -20.88
N LYS A 426 -5.98 33.12 -20.44
CA LYS A 426 -5.32 34.19 -21.19
C LYS A 426 -3.79 34.09 -21.13
N VAL A 427 -3.27 33.50 -20.05
CA VAL A 427 -1.84 33.21 -19.87
C VAL A 427 -1.43 32.03 -20.76
N GLY A 428 -2.28 31.01 -20.86
CA GLY A 428 -2.09 29.84 -21.72
C GLY A 428 -1.17 28.77 -21.15
N PRO A 429 -1.14 28.49 -19.84
CA PRO A 429 -0.33 27.40 -19.29
C PRO A 429 -0.91 26.04 -19.72
N THR A 430 -0.10 24.99 -19.68
CA THR A 430 -0.64 23.64 -19.76
C THR A 430 -1.53 23.35 -18.55
N ARG A 431 -2.57 22.50 -18.74
CA ARG A 431 -3.54 22.22 -17.68
C ARG A 431 -3.91 20.76 -17.61
N THR A 432 -3.92 20.23 -16.39
CA THR A 432 -4.55 18.95 -16.06
C THR A 432 -5.63 19.20 -15.00
N THR A 433 -6.84 18.68 -15.20
CA THR A 433 -7.93 18.78 -14.20
C THR A 433 -8.35 17.38 -13.78
N LEU A 434 -8.37 17.13 -12.48
CA LEU A 434 -8.62 15.83 -11.87
C LEU A 434 -9.78 15.91 -10.88
N ALA A 435 -10.63 14.87 -10.87
CA ALA A 435 -11.57 14.63 -9.78
C ALA A 435 -10.84 13.91 -8.64
N ILE A 436 -11.02 14.39 -7.41
CA ILE A 436 -10.47 13.79 -6.21
C ILE A 436 -11.55 13.60 -5.15
N ARG A 437 -11.30 12.74 -4.18
CA ARG A 437 -12.29 12.45 -3.14
C ARG A 437 -12.47 13.58 -2.13
N SER A 438 -11.38 14.21 -1.70
CA SER A 438 -11.41 15.28 -0.68
C SER A 438 -10.12 16.08 -0.68
N LEU A 439 -10.17 17.26 -0.07
CA LEU A 439 -9.03 18.14 0.23
C LEU A 439 -8.88 18.29 1.74
N PRO A 440 -7.68 18.67 2.25
CA PRO A 440 -7.41 18.78 3.70
C PRO A 440 -8.29 19.80 4.44
N THR A 441 -8.90 20.72 3.73
CA THR A 441 -9.85 21.72 4.25
C THR A 441 -11.15 21.66 3.44
N PRO A 442 -12.29 22.17 3.95
CA PRO A 442 -13.60 22.05 3.29
C PRO A 442 -13.73 22.95 2.07
N ILE A 443 -12.86 22.78 1.07
CA ILE A 443 -12.76 23.53 -0.16
C ILE A 443 -13.10 22.63 -1.36
N ALA A 444 -13.66 23.22 -2.42
CA ALA A 444 -14.05 22.49 -3.64
C ALA A 444 -12.91 22.38 -4.66
N VAL A 445 -11.92 23.28 -4.59
CA VAL A 445 -10.86 23.40 -5.59
C VAL A 445 -9.51 23.73 -4.96
N GLU A 446 -8.46 23.10 -5.51
CA GLU A 446 -7.05 23.41 -5.22
C GLU A 446 -6.23 23.36 -6.51
N MET A 447 -5.22 24.22 -6.62
CA MET A 447 -4.30 24.24 -7.77
C MET A 447 -2.86 24.01 -7.31
N LYS A 448 -2.16 23.14 -8.03
CA LYS A 448 -0.70 23.03 -8.00
C LYS A 448 -0.14 23.72 -9.25
N VAL A 449 0.81 24.62 -9.06
CA VAL A 449 1.30 25.49 -10.13
C VAL A 449 2.82 25.37 -10.27
N ILE A 450 3.30 25.38 -11.52
CA ILE A 450 4.71 25.49 -11.86
C ILE A 450 4.86 26.77 -12.71
N ALA A 451 5.82 27.62 -12.34
CA ALA A 451 6.14 28.84 -13.07
C ALA A 451 7.62 28.88 -13.46
N HIS A 452 7.94 29.61 -14.55
CA HIS A 452 9.28 29.85 -15.04
C HIS A 452 9.64 31.33 -14.78
N LEU A 453 10.60 31.55 -13.89
CA LEU A 453 11.07 32.85 -13.45
C LEU A 453 12.57 32.97 -13.78
N PRO A 454 12.96 33.32 -15.01
CA PRO A 454 14.37 33.49 -15.36
C PRO A 454 14.96 34.62 -14.50
N GLN A 455 16.25 34.43 -14.11
CA GLN A 455 16.99 35.41 -13.32
C GLN A 455 17.34 36.65 -14.14
#